data_8fc47e8ead0047d70c4afbae02ee28e9
#
_entry.id   8fc47e8ead0047d70c4afbae02ee28e9
#
_cell.length_a   1.000
_cell.length_b   1.000
_cell.length_c   1.000
_cell.angle_alpha   90.00
_cell.angle_beta   90.00
_cell.angle_gamma   90.00
#
_symmetry.space_group_name_H-M   'P 1'
#
loop_
_entity.id
_entity.type
_entity.pdbx_description
1 polymer ?
#
loop_
_entity_poly.entity_id
_entity_poly.type
_entity_poly.pdbx_seq_one_letter_code
_entity_poly.pdbx_strand_id
1 'polypeptide(L)'
;MLKGIGHLGIIVKDMEKSLKALSQIIEFEKPAIKEFPEKKMKCAVVETKGVSLEFIQDDSDGGLMARFSREKGDAIHHFCLVSDNIEEDVEALKKRGVEMMDQKPRIGLRGKKIAMTMPSALNGITIELSEP
;
A
#
# COMPACT_ATOMS: atom_id res chain seq x y z
N MET A 1 -3.48 17.59 7.19
CA MET A 1 -4.31 16.78 8.11
C MET A 1 -4.73 15.49 7.43
N LEU A 2 -4.70 14.40 8.17
CA LEU A 2 -5.11 13.09 7.65
C LEU A 2 -6.64 12.98 7.61
N LYS A 3 -7.11 12.41 6.48
CA LYS A 3 -8.55 12.33 6.19
C LYS A 3 -8.96 10.90 6.01
N GLY A 4 -9.52 10.15 6.47
CA GLY A 4 -10.03 8.81 6.24
C GLY A 4 -9.14 7.88 5.41
N ILE A 5 -9.61 6.67 5.26
CA ILE A 5 -8.88 5.60 4.58
C ILE A 5 -9.10 5.70 3.07
N GLY A 6 -8.00 5.75 2.30
CA GLY A 6 -8.05 5.75 0.85
C GLY A 6 -8.04 4.35 0.27
N HIS A 7 -7.18 3.47 0.77
CA HIS A 7 -7.10 2.09 0.30
C HIS A 7 -6.51 1.15 1.35
N LEU A 8 -6.70 -0.14 1.11
CA LEU A 8 -6.01 -1.21 1.80
C LEU A 8 -4.97 -1.80 0.83
N GLY A 9 -3.73 -1.94 1.29
CA GLY A 9 -2.67 -2.57 0.52
C GLY A 9 -2.58 -4.05 0.84
N ILE A 10 -2.72 -4.88 -0.17
CA ILE A 10 -2.73 -6.34 -0.04
C ILE A 10 -1.57 -6.91 -0.85
N ILE A 11 -0.66 -7.58 -0.18
CA ILE A 11 0.47 -8.23 -0.85
C ILE A 11 0.07 -9.65 -1.23
N VAL A 12 0.28 -10.01 -2.50
CA VAL A 12 -0.07 -11.31 -3.04
C VAL A 12 1.08 -11.92 -3.82
N LYS A 13 1.14 -13.23 -3.88
CA LYS A 13 2.15 -13.96 -4.65
C LYS A 13 1.79 -14.07 -6.12
N ASP A 14 0.50 -14.11 -6.42
CA ASP A 14 -0.02 -14.30 -7.79
C ASP A 14 -1.21 -13.38 -7.99
N MET A 15 -0.97 -12.29 -8.69
CA MET A 15 -1.97 -11.24 -8.96
C MET A 15 -3.20 -11.79 -9.67
N GLU A 16 -3.01 -12.54 -10.74
CA GLU A 16 -4.12 -13.05 -11.56
C GLU A 16 -4.99 -14.00 -10.75
N LYS A 17 -4.37 -14.90 -10.00
CA LYS A 17 -5.07 -15.87 -9.16
C LYS A 17 -5.85 -15.16 -8.05
N SER A 18 -5.27 -14.13 -7.46
CA SER A 18 -5.91 -13.36 -6.39
C SER A 18 -7.12 -12.58 -6.89
N LEU A 19 -7.00 -11.93 -8.04
CA LEU A 19 -8.12 -11.20 -8.66
C LEU A 19 -9.25 -12.13 -9.05
N LYS A 20 -8.92 -13.32 -9.57
CA LYS A 20 -9.91 -14.33 -9.92
C LYS A 20 -10.66 -14.82 -8.68
N ALA A 21 -9.94 -15.08 -7.59
CA ALA A 21 -10.55 -15.50 -6.32
C ALA A 21 -11.49 -14.42 -5.78
N LEU A 22 -11.06 -13.17 -5.79
CA LEU A 22 -11.88 -12.05 -5.33
C LEU A 22 -13.16 -11.90 -6.18
N SER A 23 -13.06 -12.13 -7.49
CA SER A 23 -14.21 -12.02 -8.40
C SER A 23 -15.35 -13.01 -8.09
N GLN A 24 -15.06 -14.06 -7.35
CA GLN A 24 -16.07 -15.02 -6.89
C GLN A 24 -16.77 -14.56 -5.61
N ILE A 25 -16.25 -13.52 -4.97
CA ILE A 25 -16.76 -13.02 -3.69
C ILE A 25 -17.52 -11.72 -3.87
N ILE A 26 -16.99 -10.79 -4.66
CA ILE A 26 -17.61 -9.50 -4.94
C ILE A 26 -17.54 -9.20 -6.44
N GLU A 27 -18.47 -8.37 -6.91
CA GLU A 27 -18.45 -7.85 -8.27
C GLU A 27 -17.57 -6.60 -8.31
N PHE A 28 -16.69 -6.53 -9.30
CA PHE A 28 -15.89 -5.35 -9.54
C PHE A 28 -15.46 -5.31 -11.01
N GLU A 29 -15.19 -4.13 -11.51
CA GLU A 29 -14.63 -3.94 -12.84
C GLU A 29 -13.18 -4.43 -12.81
N LYS A 30 -12.84 -5.35 -13.74
CA LYS A 30 -11.48 -5.90 -13.78
C LYS A 30 -10.45 -4.79 -13.95
N PRO A 31 -9.53 -4.62 -13.00
CA PRO A 31 -8.53 -3.55 -13.08
C PRO A 31 -7.46 -3.87 -14.11
N ALA A 32 -6.86 -2.83 -14.67
CA ALA A 32 -5.63 -2.98 -15.42
C ALA A 32 -4.50 -3.32 -14.46
N ILE A 33 -3.68 -4.30 -14.83
CA ILE A 33 -2.48 -4.64 -14.07
C ILE A 33 -1.35 -3.76 -14.58
N LYS A 34 -0.79 -2.94 -13.68
CA LYS A 34 0.31 -2.06 -13.98
C LYS A 34 1.61 -2.74 -13.60
N GLU A 35 2.52 -2.84 -14.57
CA GLU A 35 3.81 -3.50 -14.36
C GLU A 35 4.94 -2.47 -14.19
N PHE A 36 5.88 -2.79 -13.30
CA PHE A 36 7.10 -2.02 -13.05
C PHE A 36 8.29 -2.96 -13.21
N PRO A 37 8.72 -3.20 -14.46
CA PRO A 37 9.75 -4.22 -14.73
C PRO A 37 11.07 -3.97 -14.00
N GLU A 38 11.47 -2.71 -13.88
CA GLU A 38 12.71 -2.32 -13.20
C GLU A 38 12.71 -2.65 -11.71
N LYS A 39 11.53 -2.72 -11.12
CA LYS A 39 11.33 -3.08 -9.71
C LYS A 39 10.89 -4.52 -9.53
N LYS A 40 10.60 -5.22 -10.61
CA LYS A 40 9.98 -6.56 -10.62
C LYS A 40 8.69 -6.60 -9.82
N MET A 41 7.87 -5.58 -9.98
CA MET A 41 6.60 -5.42 -9.24
C MET A 41 5.43 -5.23 -10.19
N LYS A 42 4.26 -5.60 -9.71
CA LYS A 42 2.97 -5.34 -10.36
C LYS A 42 2.00 -4.79 -9.33
N CYS A 43 1.09 -3.94 -9.77
CA CYS A 43 -0.01 -3.52 -8.92
C CYS A 43 -1.31 -3.42 -9.70
N ALA A 44 -2.42 -3.58 -9.00
CA ALA A 44 -3.76 -3.43 -9.53
C ALA A 44 -4.66 -2.86 -8.45
N VAL A 45 -5.52 -1.91 -8.81
CA VAL A 45 -6.44 -1.28 -7.87
C VAL A 45 -7.85 -1.72 -8.20
N VAL A 46 -8.50 -2.39 -7.26
CA VAL A 46 -9.91 -2.78 -7.35
C VAL A 46 -10.73 -1.71 -6.63
N GLU A 47 -11.60 -1.06 -7.37
CA GLU A 47 -12.50 -0.06 -6.79
C GLU A 47 -13.71 -0.76 -6.18
N THR A 48 -14.03 -0.39 -4.95
CA THR A 48 -15.25 -0.81 -4.27
C THR A 48 -16.05 0.43 -3.88
N LYS A 49 -17.24 0.23 -3.33
CA LYS A 49 -17.99 1.34 -2.73
C LYS A 49 -17.30 1.73 -1.42
N GLY A 50 -16.51 2.78 -1.45
CA GLY A 50 -15.77 3.27 -0.30
C GLY A 50 -14.27 3.09 -0.48
N VAL A 51 -13.69 2.11 0.17
CA VAL A 51 -12.24 1.91 0.18
C VAL A 51 -11.78 1.08 -1.02
N SER A 52 -10.72 1.53 -1.71
CA SER A 52 -10.09 0.75 -2.78
C SER A 52 -9.21 -0.36 -2.20
N LEU A 53 -9.04 -1.44 -2.96
CA LEU A 53 -8.10 -2.51 -2.64
C LEU A 53 -6.93 -2.42 -3.61
N GLU A 54 -5.73 -2.18 -3.10
CA GLU A 54 -4.52 -2.17 -3.91
C GLU A 54 -3.79 -3.50 -3.75
N PHE A 55 -3.80 -4.31 -4.80
CA PHE A 55 -3.05 -5.56 -4.84
C PHE A 55 -1.65 -5.29 -5.34
N ILE A 56 -0.66 -5.83 -4.66
CA ILE A 56 0.75 -5.66 -5.00
C ILE A 56 1.42 -7.03 -5.05
N GLN A 57 2.09 -7.31 -6.16
CA GLN A 57 2.94 -8.49 -6.32
C GLN A 57 4.37 -8.01 -6.47
N ASP A 58 5.24 -8.43 -5.56
CA ASP A 58 6.65 -8.08 -5.56
C ASP A 58 7.47 -9.35 -5.81
N ASP A 59 7.98 -9.47 -7.02
CA ASP A 59 8.80 -10.62 -7.45
C ASP A 59 10.30 -10.35 -7.27
N SER A 60 10.68 -9.25 -6.62
CA SER A 60 12.08 -8.93 -6.37
C SER A 60 12.69 -9.84 -5.30
N ASP A 61 14.01 -9.96 -5.31
CA ASP A 61 14.71 -10.79 -4.32
C ASP A 61 14.84 -10.13 -2.96
N GLY A 62 15.02 -8.82 -2.91
CA GLY A 62 15.34 -8.08 -1.69
C GLY A 62 14.32 -7.01 -1.28
N GLY A 63 13.20 -6.89 -1.97
CA GLY A 63 12.20 -5.89 -1.66
C GLY A 63 11.48 -6.16 -0.33
N LEU A 64 11.04 -5.10 0.34
CA LEU A 64 10.33 -5.23 1.62
C LEU A 64 9.02 -5.99 1.49
N MET A 65 8.29 -5.76 0.40
CA MET A 65 7.01 -6.44 0.17
C MET A 65 7.21 -7.90 -0.22
N ALA A 66 8.27 -8.23 -0.98
CA ALA A 66 8.64 -9.60 -1.27
C ALA A 66 8.99 -10.34 0.02
N ARG A 67 9.73 -9.71 0.91
CA ARG A 67 10.05 -10.26 2.23
C ARG A 67 8.81 -10.50 3.06
N PHE A 68 7.90 -9.53 3.11
CA PHE A 68 6.62 -9.65 3.80
C PHE A 68 5.84 -10.86 3.27
N SER A 69 5.77 -11.01 1.94
CA SER A 69 5.08 -12.14 1.30
C SER A 69 5.68 -13.49 1.69
N ARG A 70 7.01 -13.58 1.75
CA ARG A 70 7.69 -14.81 2.16
C ARG A 70 7.42 -15.17 3.62
N GLU A 71 7.35 -14.17 4.49
CA GLU A 71 7.16 -14.39 5.93
C GLU A 71 5.70 -14.60 6.32
N LYS A 72 4.78 -13.88 5.70
CA LYS A 72 3.36 -13.85 6.09
C LYS A 72 2.43 -14.56 5.11
N GLY A 73 2.87 -14.81 3.87
CA GLY A 73 1.98 -15.23 2.80
C GLY A 73 1.17 -14.05 2.28
N ASP A 74 0.07 -14.34 1.58
CA ASP A 74 -0.84 -13.31 1.10
C ASP A 74 -1.56 -12.67 2.29
N ALA A 75 -1.47 -11.36 2.42
CA ALA A 75 -2.01 -10.66 3.58
C ALA A 75 -2.19 -9.17 3.33
N ILE A 76 -3.00 -8.54 4.18
CA ILE A 76 -3.09 -7.08 4.23
C ILE A 76 -1.79 -6.56 4.85
N HIS A 77 -1.09 -5.71 4.11
CA HIS A 77 0.19 -5.14 4.53
C HIS A 77 0.01 -3.79 5.22
N HIS A 78 -0.85 -2.95 4.66
CA HIS A 78 -1.05 -1.60 5.17
C HIS A 78 -2.44 -1.10 4.84
N PHE A 79 -2.84 -0.05 5.52
CA PHE A 79 -3.91 0.83 5.04
C PHE A 79 -3.36 2.23 4.81
N CYS A 80 -4.00 2.93 3.91
CA CYS A 80 -3.57 4.26 3.50
C CYS A 80 -4.51 5.31 4.06
N LEU A 81 -3.94 6.37 4.65
CA LEU A 81 -4.66 7.56 5.05
C LEU A 81 -4.36 8.68 4.05
N VAL A 82 -5.41 9.34 3.59
CA VAL A 82 -5.29 10.43 2.63
C VAL A 82 -4.89 11.71 3.35
N SER A 83 -3.88 12.39 2.82
CA SER A 83 -3.36 13.65 3.33
C SER A 83 -3.53 14.76 2.31
N ASP A 84 -3.98 15.93 2.74
CA ASP A 84 -4.04 17.13 1.89
C ASP A 84 -2.74 17.94 1.93
N ASN A 85 -1.83 17.61 2.85
CA ASN A 85 -0.50 18.20 2.92
C ASN A 85 0.45 17.18 3.56
N ILE A 86 0.98 16.30 2.73
CA ILE A 86 1.74 15.14 3.21
C ILE A 86 3.05 15.54 3.90
N GLU A 87 3.73 16.59 3.43
CA GLU A 87 4.96 17.06 4.05
C GLU A 87 4.72 17.50 5.50
N GLU A 88 3.66 18.28 5.70
CA GLU A 88 3.28 18.76 7.03
C GLU A 88 2.84 17.62 7.94
N ASP A 89 2.05 16.69 7.42
CA ASP A 89 1.57 15.56 8.20
C ASP A 89 2.70 14.62 8.63
N VAL A 90 3.68 14.36 7.76
CA VAL A 90 4.86 13.57 8.13
C VAL A 90 5.63 14.23 9.27
N GLU A 91 5.88 15.53 9.18
CA GLU A 91 6.60 16.26 10.24
C GLU A 91 5.80 16.27 11.55
N ALA A 92 4.47 16.40 11.47
CA ALA A 92 3.61 16.36 12.65
C ALA A 92 3.67 15.00 13.35
N LEU A 93 3.65 13.92 12.58
CA LEU A 93 3.76 12.57 13.16
C LEU A 93 5.12 12.35 13.82
N LYS A 94 6.19 12.79 13.17
CA LYS A 94 7.55 12.69 13.73
C LYS A 94 7.65 13.44 15.06
N LYS A 95 7.08 14.64 15.15
CA LYS A 95 7.06 15.43 16.39
C LYS A 95 6.29 14.73 17.52
N ARG A 96 5.32 13.92 17.19
CA ARG A 96 4.57 13.13 18.18
C ARG A 96 5.26 11.84 18.57
N GLY A 97 6.44 11.56 18.02
CA GLY A 97 7.21 10.37 18.32
C GLY A 97 6.83 9.15 17.48
N VAL A 98 6.07 9.33 16.41
CA VAL A 98 5.75 8.23 15.49
C VAL A 98 6.99 7.90 14.67
N GLU A 99 7.39 6.63 14.67
CA GLU A 99 8.52 6.17 13.88
C GLU A 99 8.11 6.03 12.41
N MET A 100 8.80 6.78 11.55
CA MET A 100 8.55 6.78 10.12
C MET A 100 9.61 5.96 9.40
N MET A 101 9.17 5.10 8.48
CA MET A 101 10.07 4.43 7.53
C MET A 101 10.61 5.47 6.54
N ASP A 102 9.71 6.31 6.02
CA ASP A 102 10.08 7.41 5.13
C ASP A 102 10.18 8.70 5.95
N GLN A 103 11.38 9.26 6.05
CA GLN A 103 11.61 10.51 6.78
C GLN A 103 11.05 11.71 6.02
N LYS A 104 10.91 11.58 4.71
CA LYS A 104 10.29 12.55 3.81
C LYS A 104 9.42 11.80 2.79
N PRO A 105 8.35 12.44 2.28
CA PRO A 105 7.54 11.82 1.24
C PRO A 105 8.36 11.47 0.00
N ARG A 106 7.99 10.36 -0.63
CA ARG A 106 8.57 9.90 -1.89
C ARG A 106 7.46 9.55 -2.87
N ILE A 107 7.82 9.37 -4.14
CA ILE A 107 6.84 8.98 -5.15
C ILE A 107 6.58 7.48 -5.07
N GLY A 108 5.33 7.11 -4.88
CA GLY A 108 4.88 5.72 -4.82
C GLY A 108 4.55 5.15 -6.20
N LEU A 109 4.08 3.90 -6.22
CA LEU A 109 3.80 3.16 -7.46
C LEU A 109 2.75 3.83 -8.34
N ARG A 110 1.81 4.57 -7.76
CA ARG A 110 0.76 5.26 -8.51
C ARG A 110 1.12 6.69 -8.91
N GLY A 111 2.38 7.09 -8.73
CA GLY A 111 2.86 8.42 -9.11
C GLY A 111 2.50 9.53 -8.12
N LYS A 112 1.92 9.21 -6.98
CA LYS A 112 1.58 10.17 -5.93
C LYS A 112 2.63 10.16 -4.85
N LYS A 113 2.77 11.26 -4.12
CA LYS A 113 3.64 11.27 -2.94
C LYS A 113 3.05 10.40 -1.85
N ILE A 114 3.88 9.58 -1.27
CA ILE A 114 3.54 8.70 -0.15
C ILE A 114 4.61 8.79 0.93
N ALA A 115 4.25 8.35 2.13
CA ALA A 115 5.19 8.11 3.22
C ALA A 115 4.64 7.00 4.11
N MET A 116 5.51 6.10 4.56
CA MET A 116 5.10 4.98 5.39
C MET A 116 5.66 5.09 6.79
N THR A 117 4.86 4.67 7.77
CA THR A 117 5.34 4.46 9.13
C THR A 117 6.13 3.16 9.22
N MET A 118 6.94 3.04 10.26
CA MET A 118 7.45 1.72 10.67
C MET A 118 6.29 0.87 11.19
N PRO A 119 6.36 -0.47 11.02
CA PRO A 119 5.33 -1.35 11.58
C PRO A 119 5.15 -1.17 13.10
N SER A 120 6.21 -0.82 13.82
CA SER A 120 6.17 -0.58 15.26
C SER A 120 5.26 0.56 15.68
N ALA A 121 4.95 1.48 14.78
CA ALA A 121 4.07 2.63 15.09
C ALA A 121 2.65 2.19 15.44
N LEU A 122 2.17 1.08 14.88
CA LEU A 122 0.85 0.53 15.17
C LEU A 122 0.94 -1.00 15.35
N ASN A 123 1.76 -1.43 16.29
CA ASN A 123 1.84 -2.82 16.75
C ASN A 123 1.93 -3.88 15.62
N GLY A 124 2.69 -3.58 14.58
CA GLY A 124 2.92 -4.51 13.46
C GLY A 124 2.18 -4.15 12.18
N ILE A 125 1.36 -3.12 12.18
CA ILE A 125 0.62 -2.67 11.00
C ILE A 125 1.27 -1.40 10.45
N THR A 126 1.68 -1.43 9.20
CA THR A 126 2.20 -0.25 8.51
C THR A 126 1.04 0.66 8.11
N ILE A 127 1.22 1.96 8.29
CA ILE A 127 0.27 2.98 7.82
C ILE A 127 0.96 3.76 6.72
N GLU A 128 0.30 3.88 5.57
CA GLU A 128 0.75 4.73 4.48
C GLU A 128 0.00 6.06 4.52
N LEU A 129 0.72 7.15 4.33
CA LEU A 129 0.12 8.45 4.01
C LEU A 129 0.24 8.65 2.51
N SER A 130 -0.79 9.19 1.88
CA SER A 130 -0.78 9.46 0.43
C SER A 130 -1.49 10.76 0.11
N GLU A 131 -1.00 11.45 -0.91
CA GLU A 131 -1.77 12.50 -1.56
C GLU A 131 -3.08 11.93 -2.12
N PRO A 132 -4.13 12.77 -2.28
CA PRO A 132 -5.40 12.35 -2.86
C PRO A 132 -5.28 11.74 -4.25
#